data_c9461b39647a32f44aa061d4207e24d1
#
_entry.id   c9461b39647a32f44aa061d4207e24d1
#
_cell.length_a   1.000
_cell.length_b   1.000
_cell.length_c   1.000
_cell.angle_alpha   90.00
_cell.angle_beta   90.00
_cell.angle_gamma   90.00
#
_symmetry.space_group_name_H-M   'P 1'
#
loop_
_entity.id
_entity.type
_entity.pdbx_description
1 polymer ?
#
loop_
_entity_poly.entity_id
_entity_poly.type
_entity_poly.pdbx_seq_one_letter_code
_entity_poly.pdbx_strand_id
1 'polypeptide(L)'
;MVESKTQARNAVEAAETNEQTNINSSVTRYEGDQSTEHSVYGTRQQDSQLLFFDGQVPDADTARNGDVQEQTLAALDQIRAMAADSGLEPRDLMRTTVYLTEMDQLPAVKQAYAAFFDGQRPSRSVVGVASLPNDAAVQIEATGVKR
;
A
#
# COMPACT_ATOMS: atom_id res chain seq x y z
N MET A 1 17.33 25.51 -13.61
CA MET A 1 17.18 24.95 -13.26
C MET A 1 17.28 24.19 -12.97
N VAL A 2 17.00 23.81 -12.73
CA VAL A 2 16.73 22.94 -12.23
C VAL A 2 17.16 22.13 -12.05
N GLU A 3 16.95 21.34 -11.81
CA GLU A 3 16.97 20.54 -11.46
C GLU A 3 17.18 19.76 -11.29
N SER A 4 17.17 19.39 -11.37
CA SER A 4 16.96 18.60 -11.22
C SER A 4 17.38 17.92 -10.95
N LYS A 5 17.49 17.51 -10.90
CA LYS A 5 17.38 16.89 -10.60
C LYS A 5 17.70 16.19 -10.35
N THR A 6 17.87 15.63 -10.22
CA THR A 6 17.69 15.08 -9.94
C THR A 6 17.97 14.54 -9.75
N GLN A 7 18.20 14.06 -9.72
CA GLN A 7 18.03 13.66 -9.41
C GLN A 7 18.08 13.16 -9.19
N ALA A 8 18.36 12.83 -9.16
CA ALA A 8 17.97 12.52 -8.87
C ALA A 8 18.31 12.35 -8.37
N ARG A 9 18.34 12.24 -8.16
CA ARG A 9 18.11 12.16 -7.63
C ARG A 9 18.23 11.84 -7.29
N ASN A 10 18.64 11.47 -7.16
CA ASN A 10 18.31 11.31 -6.91
C ASN A 10 18.07 11.34 -7.13
N ALA A 11 17.87 11.27 -7.42
CA ALA A 11 17.32 11.27 -7.68
C ALA A 11 17.00 11.74 -7.97
N VAL A 12 16.67 11.96 -7.86
CA VAL A 12 16.27 12.44 -8.08
C VAL A 12 16.04 13.28 -8.06
N GLU A 13 15.99 13.99 -8.03
CA GLU A 13 15.62 14.79 -7.85
C GLU A 13 15.35 15.36 -8.55
N ALA A 14 15.13 15.61 -9.08
CA ALA A 14 14.87 16.27 -9.65
C ALA A 14 14.46 16.88 -10.35
N ALA A 15 13.87 17.31 -10.82
CA ALA A 15 13.55 18.29 -11.53
C ALA A 15 12.39 18.93 -11.53
N GLU A 16 11.90 19.78 -11.98
CA GLU A 16 10.84 20.34 -12.01
C GLU A 16 10.57 21.27 -12.74
N THR A 17 9.82 21.80 -13.27
CA THR A 17 9.25 22.60 -13.55
C THR A 17 8.48 23.01 -14.39
N ASN A 18 7.68 23.40 -14.78
CA ASN A 18 6.89 23.79 -15.58
C ASN A 18 6.17 24.75 -15.26
N GLU A 19 5.91 25.42 -15.44
CA GLU A 19 5.37 26.26 -15.12
C GLU A 19 4.30 26.44 -14.95
N GLN A 20 3.86 26.62 -15.21
CA GLN A 20 2.74 26.91 -14.97
C GLN A 20 2.18 25.98 -14.32
N THR A 21 2.11 25.19 -14.70
CA THR A 21 1.55 24.30 -14.08
C THR A 21 2.40 23.96 -13.15
N ASN A 22 3.42 23.96 -13.35
CA ASN A 22 4.17 23.72 -12.47
C ASN A 22 3.67 22.98 -11.46
N ILE A 23 3.02 22.01 -11.66
CA ILE A 23 2.57 21.25 -10.75
C ILE A 23 3.68 20.77 -10.08
N ASN A 24 4.57 21.08 -9.78
CA ASN A 24 5.52 20.73 -8.97
C ASN A 24 5.31 19.42 -8.35
N SER A 25 4.89 18.46 -9.00
CA SER A 25 4.76 17.14 -8.45
C SER A 25 5.94 16.32 -8.87
N SER A 26 6.41 15.49 -8.00
CA SER A 26 7.49 14.56 -8.30
C SER A 26 7.09 13.18 -7.80
N VAL A 27 7.55 12.17 -8.47
CA VAL A 27 7.35 10.81 -8.04
C VAL A 27 8.64 10.37 -7.36
N THR A 28 8.52 9.95 -6.14
CA THR A 28 9.66 9.50 -5.37
C THR A 28 9.46 8.05 -4.98
N ARG A 29 10.47 7.26 -5.19
CA ARG A 29 10.45 5.89 -4.73
C ARG A 29 11.09 5.87 -3.35
N TYR A 30 10.36 5.33 -2.39
CA TYR A 30 10.88 5.17 -1.05
C TYR A 30 11.34 3.72 -0.94
N GLU A 31 12.59 3.53 -0.63
CA GLU A 31 13.11 2.20 -0.46
C GLU A 31 13.27 1.95 1.01
N GLY A 32 12.54 1.01 1.51
CA GLY A 32 12.67 0.65 2.89
C GLY A 32 13.87 -0.23 3.12
N ASP A 33 13.85 -0.92 4.22
CA ASP A 33 14.91 -1.83 4.58
C ASP A 33 15.08 -2.86 3.47
N GLN A 34 16.28 -3.00 2.99
CA GLN A 34 16.58 -3.93 1.92
C GLN A 34 16.28 -5.37 2.30
N SER A 35 16.07 -5.64 3.57
CA SER A 35 15.75 -6.98 4.01
C SER A 35 14.30 -7.35 3.72
N THR A 36 13.46 -6.36 3.38
CA THR A 36 12.08 -6.62 3.05
C THR A 36 11.89 -6.38 1.56
N GLU A 37 11.00 -7.10 0.95
CA GLU A 37 10.76 -6.95 -0.47
C GLU A 37 9.62 -5.99 -0.72
N HIS A 38 9.50 -4.98 0.12
CA HIS A 38 8.42 -4.02 -0.02
C HIS A 38 8.89 -2.76 -0.71
N SER A 39 8.04 -2.22 -1.53
CA SER A 39 8.31 -0.95 -2.18
C SER A 39 7.16 -0.01 -1.91
N VAL A 40 7.49 1.22 -1.61
CA VAL A 40 6.51 2.27 -1.42
C VAL A 40 6.83 3.37 -2.42
N TYR A 41 5.83 3.73 -3.21
CA TYR A 41 5.97 4.80 -4.18
C TYR A 41 5.05 5.93 -3.78
N GLY A 42 5.51 7.14 -3.94
CA GLY A 42 4.68 8.27 -3.57
C GLY A 42 4.82 9.43 -4.53
N THR A 43 3.79 10.22 -4.60
CA THR A 43 3.84 11.51 -5.29
C THR A 43 3.63 12.59 -4.25
N ARG A 44 4.20 13.73 -4.50
CA ARG A 44 4.07 14.84 -3.60
C ARG A 44 3.45 16.00 -4.35
N GLN A 45 2.48 16.61 -3.73
CA GLN A 45 1.85 17.78 -4.30
C GLN A 45 1.56 18.75 -3.19
N GLN A 46 2.16 19.90 -3.27
CA GLN A 46 2.06 20.92 -2.22
C GLN A 46 2.54 20.32 -0.89
N ASP A 47 1.68 20.33 0.11
CA ASP A 47 2.05 19.89 1.45
C ASP A 47 1.64 18.46 1.75
N SER A 48 1.18 17.70 0.78
CA SER A 48 0.76 16.34 1.02
C SER A 48 1.49 15.37 0.12
N GLN A 49 1.54 14.13 0.56
CA GLN A 49 2.17 13.03 -0.17
C GLN A 49 1.17 11.91 -0.32
N LEU A 50 1.06 11.39 -1.54
CA LEU A 50 0.24 10.23 -1.80
C LEU A 50 1.18 9.03 -1.87
N LEU A 51 0.94 8.04 -1.04
CA LEU A 51 1.80 6.87 -0.96
C LEU A 51 1.06 5.63 -1.41
N PHE A 52 1.74 4.83 -2.23
CA PHE A 52 1.18 3.61 -2.77
C PHE A 52 1.94 2.45 -2.17
N PHE A 53 1.23 1.54 -1.51
CA PHE A 53 1.83 0.39 -0.85
C PHE A 53 1.58 -0.84 -1.71
N ASP A 54 2.66 -1.54 -2.05
CA ASP A 54 2.58 -2.74 -2.87
C ASP A 54 1.68 -3.78 -2.24
N GLY A 55 1.13 -4.64 -3.07
CA GLY A 55 0.28 -5.73 -2.60
C GLY A 55 1.02 -6.65 -1.65
N GLN A 56 0.37 -6.97 -0.54
CA GLN A 56 0.90 -7.84 0.49
C GLN A 56 0.09 -9.10 0.57
N VAL A 57 0.77 -10.24 0.57
CA VAL A 57 0.15 -11.54 0.87
C VAL A 57 0.65 -11.97 2.23
N PRO A 58 -0.09 -12.85 2.93
CA PRO A 58 0.40 -13.38 4.19
C PRO A 58 1.69 -14.18 3.96
N ASP A 59 2.48 -14.32 5.01
CA ASP A 59 3.67 -15.15 4.93
C ASP A 59 3.29 -16.60 4.59
N ALA A 60 4.28 -17.39 4.17
CA ALA A 60 4.01 -18.71 3.66
C ALA A 60 3.32 -19.61 4.69
N ASP A 61 3.65 -19.47 5.95
CA ASP A 61 3.02 -20.29 6.98
C ASP A 61 1.55 -19.93 7.17
N THR A 62 1.25 -18.63 7.26
CA THR A 62 -0.13 -18.18 7.39
C THR A 62 -0.94 -18.50 6.14
N ALA A 63 -0.32 -18.38 4.97
CA ALA A 63 -0.99 -18.72 3.72
C ALA A 63 -1.36 -20.20 3.67
N ARG A 64 -0.51 -21.07 4.25
CA ARG A 64 -0.76 -22.49 4.21
C ARG A 64 -1.72 -22.95 5.28
N ASN A 65 -1.61 -22.40 6.47
CA ASN A 65 -2.34 -22.90 7.65
C ASN A 65 -3.45 -21.99 8.14
N GLY A 66 -3.47 -20.74 7.74
CA GLY A 66 -4.48 -19.80 8.21
C GLY A 66 -5.72 -19.80 7.35
N ASP A 67 -6.86 -19.50 7.95
CA ASP A 67 -8.08 -19.32 7.18
C ASP A 67 -8.06 -17.94 6.53
N VAL A 68 -9.09 -17.63 5.73
CA VAL A 68 -9.13 -16.38 4.98
C VAL A 68 -9.16 -15.16 5.92
N GLN A 69 -9.82 -15.26 7.06
CA GLN A 69 -9.83 -14.17 8.02
C GLN A 69 -8.44 -13.91 8.58
N GLU A 70 -7.73 -14.97 8.95
CA GLU A 70 -6.35 -14.86 9.45
C GLU A 70 -5.42 -14.32 8.38
N GLN A 71 -5.57 -14.79 7.14
CA GLN A 71 -4.76 -14.32 6.04
C GLN A 71 -5.00 -12.83 5.75
N THR A 72 -6.25 -12.41 5.84
CA THR A 72 -6.60 -11.00 5.63
C THR A 72 -5.96 -10.13 6.70
N LEU A 73 -6.05 -10.55 7.96
CA LEU A 73 -5.44 -9.80 9.05
C LEU A 73 -3.93 -9.74 8.90
N ALA A 74 -3.30 -10.84 8.47
CA ALA A 74 -1.86 -10.85 8.28
C ALA A 74 -1.44 -9.86 7.18
N ALA A 75 -2.19 -9.83 6.07
CA ALA A 75 -1.88 -8.89 4.99
C ALA A 75 -2.09 -7.45 5.45
N LEU A 76 -3.16 -7.18 6.20
CA LEU A 76 -3.41 -5.84 6.73
C LEU A 76 -2.33 -5.43 7.72
N ASP A 77 -1.84 -6.35 8.55
CA ASP A 77 -0.76 -6.04 9.48
C ASP A 77 0.52 -5.67 8.74
N GLN A 78 0.80 -6.30 7.61
CA GLN A 78 1.96 -5.94 6.81
C GLN A 78 1.80 -4.53 6.22
N ILE A 79 0.61 -4.21 5.73
CA ILE A 79 0.33 -2.85 5.24
C ILE A 79 0.51 -1.85 6.38
N ARG A 80 0.03 -2.17 7.57
CA ARG A 80 0.18 -1.27 8.72
C ARG A 80 1.64 -1.03 9.05
N ALA A 81 2.46 -2.08 9.00
CA ALA A 81 3.88 -1.93 9.28
C ALA A 81 4.56 -1.05 8.23
N MET A 82 4.25 -1.25 6.95
CA MET A 82 4.80 -0.42 5.88
C MET A 82 4.35 1.03 6.04
N ALA A 83 3.10 1.24 6.40
CA ALA A 83 2.57 2.58 6.60
C ALA A 83 3.28 3.26 7.77
N ALA A 84 3.51 2.53 8.85
CA ALA A 84 4.20 3.07 10.02
C ALA A 84 5.62 3.51 9.68
N ASP A 85 6.31 2.75 8.84
CA ASP A 85 7.66 3.12 8.40
C ASP A 85 7.64 4.43 7.61
N SER A 86 6.54 4.78 7.01
CA SER A 86 6.38 6.02 6.26
C SER A 86 5.70 7.12 7.08
N GLY A 87 5.45 6.87 8.36
CA GLY A 87 4.82 7.84 9.24
C GLY A 87 3.31 7.88 9.15
N LEU A 88 2.67 6.83 8.62
CA LEU A 88 1.23 6.78 8.49
C LEU A 88 0.62 5.81 9.49
N GLU A 89 -0.61 6.09 9.87
CA GLU A 89 -1.42 5.18 10.67
C GLU A 89 -2.50 4.59 9.78
N PRO A 90 -3.17 3.51 10.20
CA PRO A 90 -4.23 2.92 9.37
C PRO A 90 -5.31 3.91 8.95
N ARG A 91 -5.60 4.92 9.78
CA ARG A 91 -6.61 5.93 9.43
C ARG A 91 -6.17 6.83 8.28
N ASP A 92 -4.88 6.80 7.94
CA ASP A 92 -4.36 7.59 6.82
C ASP A 92 -4.49 6.85 5.49
N LEU A 93 -4.91 5.59 5.53
CA LEU A 93 -5.14 4.83 4.31
C LEU A 93 -6.47 5.27 3.71
N MET A 94 -6.44 5.60 2.43
CA MET A 94 -7.60 6.14 1.74
C MET A 94 -8.29 5.08 0.89
N ARG A 95 -7.55 4.11 0.41
CA ARG A 95 -8.10 3.10 -0.47
C ARG A 95 -7.31 1.81 -0.32
N THR A 96 -8.02 0.70 -0.36
CA THR A 96 -7.41 -0.62 -0.43
C THR A 96 -8.04 -1.41 -1.56
N THR A 97 -7.27 -2.30 -2.16
CA THR A 97 -7.81 -3.28 -3.10
C THR A 97 -7.47 -4.66 -2.55
N VAL A 98 -8.48 -5.49 -2.45
CA VAL A 98 -8.33 -6.85 -1.96
C VAL A 98 -8.46 -7.77 -3.15
N TYR A 99 -7.45 -8.61 -3.37
CA TYR A 99 -7.49 -9.66 -4.37
C TYR A 99 -7.78 -10.96 -3.65
N LEU A 100 -8.79 -11.68 -4.11
CA LEU A 100 -9.32 -12.83 -3.39
C LEU A 100 -9.48 -13.99 -4.37
N THR A 101 -8.97 -15.16 -4.01
CA THR A 101 -9.04 -16.30 -4.91
C THR A 101 -10.41 -16.99 -4.87
N GLU A 102 -11.15 -16.85 -3.76
CA GLU A 102 -12.47 -17.45 -3.64
C GLU A 102 -13.46 -16.43 -3.13
N MET A 103 -14.29 -15.95 -4.01
CA MET A 103 -15.21 -14.86 -3.68
C MET A 103 -16.27 -15.23 -2.65
N ASP A 104 -16.55 -16.52 -2.46
CA ASP A 104 -17.47 -16.93 -1.40
C ASP A 104 -16.89 -16.72 -0.02
N GLN A 105 -15.59 -16.42 0.08
CA GLN A 105 -14.95 -16.09 1.35
C GLN A 105 -14.98 -14.60 1.68
N LEU A 106 -15.68 -13.81 0.89
CA LEU A 106 -15.77 -12.36 1.15
C LEU A 106 -16.26 -12.05 2.56
N PRO A 107 -17.19 -12.78 3.16
CA PRO A 107 -17.59 -12.49 4.55
C PRO A 107 -16.42 -12.54 5.54
N ALA A 108 -15.47 -13.45 5.35
CA ALA A 108 -14.31 -13.53 6.22
C ALA A 108 -13.42 -12.29 6.07
N VAL A 109 -13.28 -11.78 4.85
CA VAL A 109 -12.53 -10.55 4.59
C VAL A 109 -13.21 -9.38 5.30
N LYS A 110 -14.52 -9.29 5.22
CA LYS A 110 -15.26 -8.20 5.87
C LYS A 110 -15.10 -8.24 7.37
N GLN A 111 -15.10 -9.42 7.96
CA GLN A 111 -14.90 -9.56 9.41
C GLN A 111 -13.50 -9.09 9.81
N ALA A 112 -12.49 -9.46 9.05
CA ALA A 112 -11.14 -9.02 9.34
C ALA A 112 -11.01 -7.50 9.23
N TYR A 113 -11.62 -6.90 8.21
CA TYR A 113 -11.62 -5.46 8.06
C TYR A 113 -12.29 -4.76 9.25
N ALA A 114 -13.41 -5.29 9.69
CA ALA A 114 -14.12 -4.70 10.81
C ALA A 114 -13.29 -4.76 12.09
N ALA A 115 -12.53 -5.83 12.27
CA ALA A 115 -11.67 -5.96 13.44
C ALA A 115 -10.43 -5.06 13.34
N PHE A 116 -9.90 -4.89 12.12
CA PHE A 116 -8.65 -4.15 11.94
C PHE A 116 -8.88 -2.63 11.94
N PHE A 117 -9.88 -2.16 11.23
CA PHE A 117 -10.17 -0.72 11.15
C PHE A 117 -11.26 -0.36 12.15
N ASP A 118 -10.87 0.41 13.15
CA ASP A 118 -11.79 0.76 14.20
C ASP A 118 -12.49 2.06 13.82
N GLY A 119 -13.57 1.93 13.10
CA GLY A 119 -14.41 3.09 12.75
C GLY A 119 -14.10 3.69 11.40
N GLN A 120 -12.90 4.19 11.20
CA GLN A 120 -12.56 4.82 9.93
C GLN A 120 -11.94 3.80 9.00
N ARG A 121 -12.61 3.49 7.93
CA ARG A 121 -12.16 2.51 6.97
C ARG A 121 -11.84 3.16 5.64
N PRO A 122 -10.81 2.69 4.96
CA PRO A 122 -10.54 3.17 3.61
C PRO A 122 -11.61 2.66 2.65
N SER A 123 -11.72 3.31 1.51
CA SER A 123 -12.50 2.78 0.41
C SER A 123 -11.90 1.43 0.03
N ARG A 124 -12.74 0.47 -0.37
CA ARG A 124 -12.27 -0.88 -0.67
C ARG A 124 -12.88 -1.38 -1.97
N SER A 125 -12.08 -2.03 -2.78
CA SER A 125 -12.54 -2.80 -3.92
C SER A 125 -12.07 -4.24 -3.71
N VAL A 126 -12.88 -5.20 -4.15
CA VAL A 126 -12.52 -6.61 -4.08
C VAL A 126 -12.52 -7.18 -5.50
N VAL A 127 -11.44 -7.85 -5.85
CA VAL A 127 -11.24 -8.41 -7.19
C VAL A 127 -10.96 -9.89 -7.05
N GLY A 128 -11.72 -10.69 -7.80
CA GLY A 128 -11.48 -12.13 -7.84
C GLY A 128 -10.32 -12.45 -8.77
N VAL A 129 -9.43 -13.32 -8.33
CA VAL A 129 -8.25 -13.71 -9.12
C VAL A 129 -8.09 -15.23 -9.07
N ALA A 130 -7.34 -15.75 -10.05
CA ALA A 130 -7.15 -17.18 -10.15
C ALA A 130 -6.15 -17.72 -9.11
N SER A 131 -5.11 -16.96 -8.83
CA SER A 131 -4.09 -17.40 -7.88
C SER A 131 -3.28 -16.20 -7.40
N LEU A 132 -2.57 -16.39 -6.30
CA LEU A 132 -1.75 -15.33 -5.68
C LEU A 132 -0.41 -15.93 -5.25
N PRO A 133 0.59 -15.10 -5.01
CA PRO A 133 1.88 -15.57 -4.51
C PRO A 133 1.72 -16.34 -3.20
N ASN A 134 2.61 -17.28 -2.95
CA ASN A 134 2.62 -18.13 -1.75
C ASN A 134 1.38 -18.99 -1.63
N ASP A 135 0.65 -19.20 -2.73
CA ASP A 135 -0.65 -19.88 -2.70
C ASP A 135 -1.59 -19.21 -1.70
N ALA A 136 -1.45 -17.93 -1.49
CA ALA A 136 -2.30 -17.21 -0.57
C ALA A 136 -3.70 -17.06 -1.15
N ALA A 137 -4.68 -16.92 -0.27
CA ALA A 137 -6.05 -16.66 -0.67
C ALA A 137 -6.34 -15.17 -0.81
N VAL A 138 -5.52 -14.32 -0.20
CA VAL A 138 -5.76 -12.88 -0.13
C VAL A 138 -4.48 -12.11 -0.38
N GLN A 139 -4.60 -11.04 -1.15
CA GLN A 139 -3.55 -10.03 -1.29
C GLN A 139 -4.19 -8.66 -1.16
N ILE A 140 -3.52 -7.75 -0.48
CA ILE A 140 -4.07 -6.40 -0.27
C ILE A 140 -3.02 -5.37 -0.63
N GLU A 141 -3.43 -4.39 -1.41
CA GLU A 141 -2.60 -3.21 -1.67
C GLU A 141 -3.35 -1.98 -1.15
N ALA A 142 -2.64 -0.90 -0.91
CA ALA A 142 -3.25 0.26 -0.28
C ALA A 142 -2.64 1.55 -0.80
N THR A 143 -3.41 2.63 -0.65
CA THR A 143 -2.93 3.99 -0.92
C THR A 143 -3.24 4.82 0.31
N GLY A 144 -2.28 5.61 0.73
CA GLY A 144 -2.43 6.49 1.88
C GLY A 144 -2.02 7.91 1.57
N VAL A 145 -2.37 8.82 2.47
CA VAL A 145 -2.02 10.23 2.34
C VAL A 145 -1.28 10.66 3.59
N LYS A 146 -0.10 11.23 3.39
CA LYS A 146 0.69 11.80 4.47
C LYS A 146 0.63 13.32 4.35
N ARG A 147 0.21 13.97 5.39
CA ARG A 147 0.09 15.43 5.43
C ARG A 147 1.21 16.07 6.21
#